data_624891a6cc34686daa80b0dfb1ca33a4
#
_entry.id   624891a6cc34686daa80b0dfb1ca33a4
#
_cell.length_a   1.000
_cell.length_b   1.000
_cell.length_c   1.000
_cell.angle_alpha   90.00
_cell.angle_beta   90.00
_cell.angle_gamma   90.00
#
_symmetry.space_group_name_H-M   'P 1'
#
loop_
_entity.id
_entity.type
_entity.pdbx_description
1 polymer ?
#
loop_
_entity_poly.entity_id
_entity_poly.type
_entity_poly.pdbx_seq_one_letter_code
_entity_poly.pdbx_strand_id
1 'polypeptide(L)'
;KLKELHFPASLKTISCEAFSDCTSLEQVSLPEAFAVFDVQSAFRSNPFKGCTALRAFHVDSRNVHFQAYEGVLYDKEMTTLVAYPNQKGDTFSIPAFVRWIGNRAFEGTMVRSIVFTDNVERVGMSAFRNCSQLKQVSLNCVVDIDRQAFGYCTSLCKVEMPYAETIGLYAFER
;
A
#
# COMPACT_ATOMS: atom_id res chain seq x y z
N LYS A 1 5.28 -24.20 -3.65
CA LYS A 1 4.74 -22.83 -3.57
C LYS A 1 5.05 -22.28 -2.18
N LEU A 2 5.67 -21.10 -2.10
CA LEU A 2 6.06 -20.45 -0.85
C LEU A 2 4.80 -20.00 -0.09
N LYS A 3 4.61 -20.50 1.14
CA LYS A 3 3.46 -20.14 2.00
C LYS A 3 3.85 -19.25 3.16
N GLU A 4 5.05 -19.45 3.70
CA GLU A 4 5.53 -18.75 4.89
C GLU A 4 6.94 -18.23 4.66
N LEU A 5 7.27 -17.13 5.29
CA LEU A 5 8.59 -16.50 5.29
C LEU A 5 9.07 -16.37 6.73
N HIS A 6 10.24 -16.91 7.00
CA HIS A 6 10.93 -16.74 8.27
C HIS A 6 12.19 -15.89 8.04
N PHE A 7 12.08 -14.62 8.36
CA PHE A 7 13.21 -13.71 8.25
C PHE A 7 14.16 -13.81 9.44
N PRO A 8 15.48 -13.72 9.21
CA PRO A 8 16.44 -13.62 10.30
C PRO A 8 16.21 -12.32 11.07
N ALA A 9 16.48 -12.32 12.38
CA ALA A 9 16.33 -11.12 13.23
C ALA A 9 17.14 -9.90 12.73
N SER A 10 18.23 -10.16 12.00
CA SER A 10 19.12 -9.15 11.42
C SER A 10 18.67 -8.56 10.08
N LEU A 11 17.55 -9.02 9.50
CA LEU A 11 17.07 -8.48 8.21
C LEU A 11 16.72 -7.01 8.35
N LYS A 12 17.30 -6.17 7.50
CA LYS A 12 17.08 -4.71 7.51
C LYS A 12 16.30 -4.19 6.31
N THR A 13 16.43 -4.83 5.15
CA THR A 13 15.90 -4.30 3.89
C THR A 13 15.27 -5.40 3.05
N ILE A 14 14.13 -5.09 2.44
CA ILE A 14 13.51 -5.90 1.39
C ILE A 14 13.40 -5.02 0.14
N SER A 15 14.02 -5.45 -0.96
CA SER A 15 14.00 -4.70 -2.22
C SER A 15 12.73 -4.91 -3.01
N CYS A 16 12.51 -4.04 -4.00
CA CYS A 16 11.41 -4.16 -4.97
C CYS A 16 11.30 -5.57 -5.51
N GLU A 17 10.06 -6.05 -5.66
CA GLU A 17 9.74 -7.33 -6.32
C GLU A 17 10.36 -8.58 -5.70
N ALA A 18 10.98 -8.48 -4.51
CA ALA A 18 11.69 -9.60 -3.87
C ALA A 18 10.82 -10.86 -3.69
N PHE A 19 9.51 -10.69 -3.53
CA PHE A 19 8.53 -11.77 -3.37
C PHE A 19 7.40 -11.66 -4.41
N SER A 20 7.66 -11.03 -5.55
CA SER A 20 6.64 -10.92 -6.61
C SER A 20 6.08 -12.28 -6.99
N ASP A 21 4.75 -12.31 -7.18
CA ASP A 21 4.00 -13.49 -7.61
C ASP A 21 4.11 -14.71 -6.68
N CYS A 22 4.47 -14.49 -5.41
CA CYS A 22 4.35 -15.50 -4.36
C CYS A 22 2.88 -15.73 -4.01
N THR A 23 2.10 -16.27 -4.96
CA THR A 23 0.64 -16.37 -4.89
C THR A 23 0.09 -17.20 -3.73
N SER A 24 0.92 -17.96 -3.03
CA SER A 24 0.53 -18.79 -1.88
C SER A 24 1.02 -18.22 -0.53
N LEU A 25 1.71 -17.07 -0.54
CA LEU A 25 2.21 -16.41 0.67
C LEU A 25 1.04 -15.76 1.42
N GLU A 26 0.77 -16.23 2.64
CA GLU A 26 -0.39 -15.80 3.43
C GLU A 26 -0.05 -14.73 4.47
N GLN A 27 1.15 -14.75 5.02
CA GLN A 27 1.58 -13.83 6.07
C GLN A 27 3.05 -13.42 5.91
N VAL A 28 3.37 -12.23 6.35
CA VAL A 28 4.74 -11.70 6.40
C VAL A 28 5.01 -11.16 7.79
N SER A 29 6.06 -11.69 8.44
CA SER A 29 6.48 -11.24 9.78
C SER A 29 7.80 -10.48 9.67
N LEU A 30 7.76 -9.17 9.94
CA LEU A 30 8.92 -8.29 9.90
C LEU A 30 9.64 -8.29 11.25
N PRO A 31 10.97 -8.54 11.28
CA PRO A 31 11.73 -8.61 12.52
C PRO A 31 12.02 -7.22 13.12
N GLU A 32 12.58 -7.21 14.34
CA GLU A 32 12.98 -6.01 15.06
C GLU A 32 13.89 -5.07 14.24
N ALA A 33 14.91 -5.62 13.56
CA ALA A 33 15.89 -4.83 12.82
C ALA A 33 15.39 -4.32 11.46
N PHE A 34 14.20 -4.74 10.99
CA PHE A 34 13.70 -4.34 9.69
C PHE A 34 13.42 -2.84 9.63
N ALA A 35 14.00 -2.14 8.64
CA ALA A 35 13.98 -0.69 8.55
C ALA A 35 13.48 -0.13 7.21
N VAL A 36 13.61 -0.87 6.10
CA VAL A 36 13.39 -0.28 4.77
C VAL A 36 12.76 -1.26 3.78
N PHE A 37 11.69 -0.79 3.12
CA PHE A 37 11.31 -1.28 1.80
C PHE A 37 11.95 -0.39 0.74
N ASP A 38 12.88 -0.95 -0.04
CA ASP A 38 13.50 -0.22 -1.15
C ASP A 38 12.55 -0.20 -2.36
N VAL A 39 11.64 0.77 -2.36
CA VAL A 39 10.62 0.99 -3.41
C VAL A 39 10.83 2.31 -4.15
N GLN A 40 12.01 2.88 -4.07
CA GLN A 40 12.32 4.23 -4.59
C GLN A 40 12.32 4.33 -6.12
N SER A 41 12.43 3.22 -6.84
CA SER A 41 12.43 3.24 -8.31
C SER A 41 11.01 3.39 -8.86
N ALA A 42 10.79 4.40 -9.69
CA ALA A 42 9.52 4.61 -10.40
C ALA A 42 9.13 3.47 -11.35
N PHE A 43 10.09 2.61 -11.72
CA PHE A 43 9.92 1.53 -12.70
C PHE A 43 9.78 0.14 -12.07
N ARG A 44 9.89 0.01 -10.75
CA ARG A 44 9.78 -1.26 -10.04
C ARG A 44 8.52 -1.29 -9.18
N SER A 45 8.02 -2.47 -8.89
CA SER A 45 6.80 -2.68 -8.13
C SER A 45 7.09 -2.95 -6.64
N ASN A 46 6.03 -2.99 -5.80
CA ASN A 46 6.21 -3.31 -4.39
C ASN A 46 6.76 -4.74 -4.21
N PRO A 47 7.42 -5.06 -3.08
CA PRO A 47 8.02 -6.36 -2.84
C PRO A 47 7.05 -7.53 -2.93
N PHE A 48 5.77 -7.32 -2.64
CA PHE A 48 4.72 -8.33 -2.54
C PHE A 48 3.69 -8.25 -3.67
N LYS A 49 4.04 -7.61 -4.80
CA LYS A 49 3.18 -7.56 -5.98
C LYS A 49 2.78 -8.97 -6.37
N GLY A 50 1.49 -9.18 -6.62
CA GLY A 50 0.97 -10.50 -7.04
C GLY A 50 0.92 -11.56 -5.93
N CYS A 51 1.20 -11.21 -4.67
CA CYS A 51 0.97 -12.10 -3.52
C CYS A 51 -0.53 -12.17 -3.21
N THR A 52 -1.28 -12.86 -4.05
CA THR A 52 -2.75 -12.86 -4.01
C THR A 52 -3.36 -13.53 -2.78
N ALA A 53 -2.61 -14.36 -2.05
CA ALA A 53 -3.05 -14.98 -0.80
C ALA A 53 -2.68 -14.17 0.45
N LEU A 54 -1.93 -13.06 0.33
CA LEU A 54 -1.44 -12.30 1.47
C LEU A 54 -2.59 -11.63 2.25
N ARG A 55 -2.73 -12.02 3.53
CA ARG A 55 -3.82 -11.59 4.42
C ARG A 55 -3.38 -10.61 5.50
N ALA A 56 -2.12 -10.73 5.94
CA ALA A 56 -1.64 -9.93 7.06
C ALA A 56 -0.12 -9.72 7.05
N PHE A 57 0.26 -8.55 7.55
CA PHE A 57 1.59 -8.25 8.05
C PHE A 57 1.61 -8.36 9.57
N HIS A 58 2.71 -8.85 10.10
CA HIS A 58 3.05 -8.85 11.52
C HIS A 58 4.38 -8.12 11.69
N VAL A 59 4.57 -7.43 12.78
CA VAL A 59 5.80 -6.68 13.08
C VAL A 59 6.22 -6.98 14.51
N ASP A 60 7.50 -7.27 14.72
CA ASP A 60 8.06 -7.45 16.06
C ASP A 60 7.79 -6.18 16.89
N SER A 61 7.32 -6.33 18.12
CA SER A 61 6.94 -5.21 18.99
C SER A 61 8.09 -4.23 19.28
N ARG A 62 9.34 -4.69 19.16
CA ARG A 62 10.56 -3.90 19.34
C ARG A 62 11.00 -3.17 18.07
N ASN A 63 10.34 -3.40 16.93
CA ASN A 63 10.64 -2.66 15.71
C ASN A 63 10.33 -1.17 15.91
N VAL A 64 11.30 -0.31 15.56
CA VAL A 64 11.21 1.15 15.77
C VAL A 64 10.77 1.91 14.52
N HIS A 65 10.58 1.24 13.39
CA HIS A 65 10.25 1.86 12.11
C HIS A 65 8.82 1.59 11.66
N PHE A 66 8.27 0.42 12.03
CA PHE A 66 6.96 -0.02 11.57
C PHE A 66 6.13 -0.62 12.69
N GLN A 67 4.83 -0.67 12.46
CA GLN A 67 3.90 -1.49 13.22
C GLN A 67 2.76 -1.99 12.34
N ALA A 68 2.10 -3.06 12.77
CA ALA A 68 0.93 -3.59 12.10
C ALA A 68 -0.32 -3.36 12.96
N TYR A 69 -1.39 -2.89 12.33
CA TYR A 69 -2.69 -2.76 12.94
C TYR A 69 -3.73 -3.48 12.05
N GLU A 70 -4.45 -4.41 12.63
CA GLU A 70 -5.38 -5.29 11.90
C GLU A 70 -4.78 -5.95 10.65
N GLY A 71 -3.49 -6.30 10.69
CA GLY A 71 -2.78 -6.95 9.58
C GLY A 71 -2.34 -6.01 8.45
N VAL A 72 -2.66 -4.74 8.50
CA VAL A 72 -2.16 -3.70 7.58
C VAL A 72 -0.88 -3.10 8.16
N LEU A 73 0.08 -2.80 7.30
CA LEU A 73 1.38 -2.25 7.71
C LEU A 73 1.37 -0.73 7.67
N TYR A 74 1.86 -0.13 8.75
CA TYR A 74 2.01 1.31 8.91
C TYR A 74 3.44 1.68 9.33
N ASP A 75 3.80 2.96 9.17
CA ASP A 75 4.96 3.53 9.87
C ASP A 75 4.77 3.47 11.39
N LYS A 76 5.82 3.73 12.14
CA LYS A 76 5.78 3.63 13.61
C LYS A 76 4.80 4.60 14.24
N GLU A 77 4.67 5.79 13.67
CA GLU A 77 3.79 6.86 14.11
C GLU A 77 2.32 6.64 13.71
N MET A 78 2.01 5.59 12.93
CA MET A 78 0.68 5.28 12.38
C MET A 78 0.14 6.35 11.42
N THR A 79 0.97 7.27 10.97
CA THR A 79 0.55 8.36 10.06
C THR A 79 0.55 7.96 8.60
N THR A 80 1.38 6.98 8.22
CA THR A 80 1.51 6.48 6.86
C THR A 80 1.02 5.03 6.75
N LEU A 81 0.08 4.75 5.86
CA LEU A 81 -0.24 3.39 5.45
C LEU A 81 0.82 2.93 4.44
N VAL A 82 1.65 1.98 4.85
CA VAL A 82 2.82 1.52 4.08
C VAL A 82 2.51 0.38 3.12
N ALA A 83 1.74 -0.61 3.55
CA ALA A 83 1.35 -1.72 2.69
C ALA A 83 0.02 -2.36 3.11
N TYR A 84 -0.86 -2.58 2.13
CA TYR A 84 -2.15 -3.27 2.29
C TYR A 84 -2.05 -4.69 1.73
N PRO A 85 -2.42 -5.73 2.51
CA PRO A 85 -2.36 -7.12 2.04
C PRO A 85 -3.50 -7.41 1.05
N ASN A 86 -3.17 -8.11 -0.04
CA ASN A 86 -4.08 -8.31 -1.17
C ASN A 86 -5.39 -9.06 -0.82
N GLN A 87 -5.32 -10.00 0.14
CA GLN A 87 -6.48 -10.81 0.61
C GLN A 87 -7.15 -10.24 1.87
N LYS A 88 -6.88 -8.99 2.25
CA LYS A 88 -7.48 -8.37 3.43
C LYS A 88 -8.99 -8.11 3.26
N GLY A 89 -9.43 -7.84 2.04
CA GLY A 89 -10.84 -7.60 1.72
C GLY A 89 -11.07 -6.73 0.49
N ASP A 90 -12.32 -6.73 0.03
CA ASP A 90 -12.74 -5.95 -1.14
C ASP A 90 -12.98 -4.47 -0.80
N THR A 91 -13.30 -4.18 0.45
CA THR A 91 -13.59 -2.83 0.95
C THR A 91 -12.70 -2.52 2.13
N PHE A 92 -12.14 -1.32 2.14
CA PHE A 92 -11.31 -0.86 3.24
C PHE A 92 -11.63 0.59 3.60
N SER A 93 -11.85 0.85 4.89
CA SER A 93 -11.94 2.20 5.43
C SER A 93 -10.59 2.59 6.01
N ILE A 94 -9.99 3.65 5.48
CA ILE A 94 -8.71 4.15 5.97
C ILE A 94 -8.91 4.64 7.40
N PRO A 95 -8.11 4.18 8.38
CA PRO A 95 -8.24 4.64 9.77
C PRO A 95 -8.01 6.15 9.91
N ALA A 96 -8.71 6.78 10.87
CA ALA A 96 -8.66 8.24 11.06
C ALA A 96 -7.28 8.79 11.49
N PHE A 97 -6.38 7.92 11.94
CA PHE A 97 -5.01 8.33 12.27
C PHE A 97 -4.09 8.44 11.04
N VAL A 98 -4.51 7.92 9.87
CA VAL A 98 -3.71 7.96 8.64
C VAL A 98 -3.82 9.33 7.98
N ARG A 99 -2.68 9.91 7.67
CA ARG A 99 -2.54 11.17 6.91
C ARG A 99 -2.02 10.94 5.49
N TRP A 100 -1.23 9.89 5.29
CA TRP A 100 -0.59 9.62 4.01
C TRP A 100 -0.80 8.17 3.57
N ILE A 101 -1.14 7.99 2.31
CA ILE A 101 -1.07 6.70 1.65
C ILE A 101 0.32 6.58 1.05
N GLY A 102 1.10 5.62 1.53
CA GLY A 102 2.48 5.42 1.14
C GLY A 102 2.65 5.02 -0.33
N ASN A 103 3.86 5.16 -0.83
CA ASN A 103 4.19 4.74 -2.18
C ASN A 103 3.86 3.26 -2.38
N ARG A 104 3.09 2.91 -3.43
CA ARG A 104 2.73 1.55 -3.79
C ARG A 104 1.93 0.77 -2.73
N ALA A 105 1.33 1.45 -1.77
CA ALA A 105 0.68 0.83 -0.60
C ALA A 105 -0.41 -0.19 -0.96
N PHE A 106 -1.17 0.06 -2.02
CA PHE A 106 -2.23 -0.83 -2.55
C PHE A 106 -1.90 -1.37 -3.96
N GLU A 107 -0.66 -1.21 -4.45
CA GLU A 107 -0.33 -1.59 -5.82
C GLU A 107 -0.72 -3.03 -6.15
N GLY A 108 -1.56 -3.20 -7.18
CA GLY A 108 -2.01 -4.51 -7.66
C GLY A 108 -2.99 -5.24 -6.75
N THR A 109 -3.57 -4.58 -5.75
CA THR A 109 -4.58 -5.19 -4.89
C THR A 109 -5.94 -5.29 -5.58
N MET A 110 -6.77 -6.23 -5.10
CA MET A 110 -8.10 -6.49 -5.65
C MET A 110 -9.20 -5.65 -4.96
N VAL A 111 -8.80 -4.60 -4.25
CA VAL A 111 -9.75 -3.71 -3.55
C VAL A 111 -10.72 -3.07 -4.54
N ARG A 112 -12.01 -3.07 -4.16
CA ARG A 112 -13.12 -2.54 -4.99
C ARG A 112 -13.60 -1.19 -4.50
N SER A 113 -13.47 -0.95 -3.20
CA SER A 113 -13.91 0.30 -2.57
C SER A 113 -12.96 0.71 -1.46
N ILE A 114 -12.58 1.98 -1.47
CA ILE A 114 -11.80 2.62 -0.40
C ILE A 114 -12.60 3.81 0.12
N VAL A 115 -12.73 3.88 1.43
CA VAL A 115 -13.30 5.05 2.12
C VAL A 115 -12.14 5.87 2.67
N PHE A 116 -11.93 7.04 2.09
CA PHE A 116 -10.97 8.03 2.59
C PHE A 116 -11.60 8.81 3.74
N THR A 117 -10.84 9.02 4.79
CA THR A 117 -11.21 9.93 5.87
C THR A 117 -10.71 11.34 5.57
N ASP A 118 -11.25 12.34 6.26
CA ASP A 118 -10.87 13.74 6.07
C ASP A 118 -9.44 14.07 6.55
N ASN A 119 -8.78 13.12 7.18
CA ASN A 119 -7.38 13.28 7.63
C ASN A 119 -6.35 12.92 6.57
N VAL A 120 -6.75 12.25 5.48
CA VAL A 120 -5.80 11.87 4.42
C VAL A 120 -5.53 13.07 3.53
N GLU A 121 -4.28 13.52 3.56
CA GLU A 121 -3.79 14.71 2.84
C GLU A 121 -3.07 14.34 1.53
N ARG A 122 -2.47 13.14 1.49
CA ARG A 122 -1.57 12.76 0.39
C ARG A 122 -1.76 11.32 -0.06
N VAL A 123 -1.73 11.12 -1.39
CA VAL A 123 -1.67 9.81 -2.05
C VAL A 123 -0.33 9.69 -2.78
N GLY A 124 0.53 8.80 -2.30
CA GLY A 124 1.89 8.63 -2.79
C GLY A 124 2.01 7.99 -4.18
N MET A 125 3.22 7.96 -4.68
CA MET A 125 3.55 7.44 -6.02
C MET A 125 3.09 5.99 -6.19
N SER A 126 2.32 5.74 -7.27
CA SER A 126 1.78 4.42 -7.60
C SER A 126 0.94 3.76 -6.49
N ALA A 127 0.42 4.52 -5.54
CA ALA A 127 -0.24 4.00 -4.34
C ALA A 127 -1.34 2.99 -4.66
N PHE A 128 -2.15 3.24 -5.68
CA PHE A 128 -3.22 2.37 -6.17
C PHE A 128 -2.97 1.85 -7.58
N ARG A 129 -1.72 1.90 -8.07
CA ARG A 129 -1.41 1.43 -9.42
C ARG A 129 -1.85 -0.01 -9.62
N ASN A 130 -2.49 -0.33 -10.77
CA ASN A 130 -3.02 -1.65 -11.09
C ASN A 130 -4.15 -2.16 -10.14
N CYS A 131 -4.83 -1.29 -9.37
CA CYS A 131 -6.05 -1.66 -8.66
C CYS A 131 -7.21 -1.81 -9.64
N SER A 132 -7.20 -2.89 -10.43
CA SER A 132 -8.09 -3.07 -11.58
C SER A 132 -9.58 -3.21 -11.21
N GLN A 133 -9.90 -3.46 -9.93
CA GLN A 133 -11.27 -3.60 -9.44
C GLN A 133 -11.83 -2.33 -8.78
N LEU A 134 -10.98 -1.31 -8.55
CA LEU A 134 -11.37 -0.05 -7.91
C LEU A 134 -12.25 0.76 -8.86
N LYS A 135 -13.51 1.04 -8.46
CA LYS A 135 -14.51 1.66 -9.33
C LYS A 135 -14.64 3.16 -9.13
N GLN A 136 -14.55 3.61 -7.90
CA GLN A 136 -14.69 5.03 -7.56
C GLN A 136 -13.87 5.37 -6.32
N VAL A 137 -13.46 6.63 -6.22
CA VAL A 137 -12.82 7.19 -5.05
C VAL A 137 -13.31 8.62 -4.81
N SER A 138 -13.51 8.95 -3.53
CA SER A 138 -13.73 10.32 -3.08
C SER A 138 -12.55 10.70 -2.20
N LEU A 139 -11.71 11.60 -2.71
CA LEU A 139 -10.46 12.03 -2.08
C LEU A 139 -10.71 13.30 -1.26
N ASN A 140 -11.63 13.22 -0.30
CA ASN A 140 -12.22 14.31 0.48
C ASN A 140 -11.29 15.50 0.74
N CYS A 141 -10.20 15.30 1.51
CA CYS A 141 -9.24 16.34 1.89
C CYS A 141 -7.84 16.13 1.30
N VAL A 142 -7.71 15.24 0.30
CA VAL A 142 -6.42 15.00 -0.36
C VAL A 142 -6.03 16.23 -1.19
N VAL A 143 -4.87 16.77 -0.89
CA VAL A 143 -4.30 17.94 -1.60
C VAL A 143 -3.22 17.55 -2.60
N ASP A 144 -2.52 16.42 -2.37
CA ASP A 144 -1.41 15.96 -3.20
C ASP A 144 -1.64 14.53 -3.70
N ILE A 145 -1.74 14.37 -5.03
CA ILE A 145 -1.87 13.09 -5.72
C ILE A 145 -0.61 12.90 -6.55
N ASP A 146 0.26 11.98 -6.14
CA ASP A 146 1.58 11.80 -6.74
C ASP A 146 1.52 11.02 -8.07
N ARG A 147 2.68 10.90 -8.71
CA ARG A 147 2.86 10.21 -9.99
C ARG A 147 2.27 8.81 -9.99
N GLN A 148 1.49 8.47 -11.05
CA GLN A 148 0.85 7.17 -11.25
C GLN A 148 0.01 6.68 -10.07
N ALA A 149 -0.44 7.55 -9.18
CA ALA A 149 -1.14 7.18 -7.95
C ALA A 149 -2.31 6.20 -8.21
N PHE A 150 -3.06 6.40 -9.27
CA PHE A 150 -4.17 5.55 -9.74
C PHE A 150 -3.93 5.01 -11.16
N GLY A 151 -2.67 4.93 -11.59
CA GLY A 151 -2.31 4.41 -12.91
C GLY A 151 -2.81 2.97 -13.12
N TYR A 152 -3.36 2.69 -14.29
CA TYR A 152 -3.90 1.38 -14.68
C TYR A 152 -5.03 0.85 -13.76
N CYS A 153 -5.78 1.73 -13.09
CA CYS A 153 -7.04 1.40 -12.42
C CYS A 153 -8.15 1.27 -13.46
N THR A 154 -8.18 0.17 -14.21
CA THR A 154 -8.99 0.00 -15.44
C THR A 154 -10.50 0.06 -15.21
N SER A 155 -10.99 -0.21 -13.99
CA SER A 155 -12.41 -0.08 -13.63
C SER A 155 -12.78 1.29 -13.05
N LEU A 156 -11.79 2.18 -12.82
CA LEU A 156 -12.04 3.48 -12.17
C LEU A 156 -12.80 4.40 -13.12
N CYS A 157 -14.05 4.70 -12.79
CA CYS A 157 -14.95 5.50 -13.61
C CYS A 157 -15.36 6.82 -12.94
N LYS A 158 -15.12 6.99 -11.64
CA LYS A 158 -15.44 8.22 -10.91
C LYS A 158 -14.35 8.57 -9.91
N VAL A 159 -13.89 9.81 -9.94
CA VAL A 159 -12.97 10.39 -8.95
C VAL A 159 -13.52 11.76 -8.53
N GLU A 160 -13.67 11.97 -7.24
CA GLU A 160 -13.98 13.26 -6.63
C GLU A 160 -12.76 13.72 -5.84
N MET A 161 -12.27 14.94 -6.12
CA MET A 161 -11.04 15.48 -5.50
C MET A 161 -11.19 17.00 -5.33
N PRO A 162 -12.10 17.45 -4.45
CA PRO A 162 -12.51 18.85 -4.36
C PRO A 162 -11.40 19.79 -3.90
N TYR A 163 -10.35 19.27 -3.25
CA TYR A 163 -9.27 20.06 -2.68
C TYR A 163 -7.88 19.73 -3.25
N ALA A 164 -7.82 18.96 -4.35
CA ALA A 164 -6.54 18.62 -4.96
C ALA A 164 -5.83 19.87 -5.50
N GLU A 165 -4.62 20.11 -5.01
CA GLU A 165 -3.74 21.19 -5.45
C GLU A 165 -2.70 20.69 -6.45
N THR A 166 -2.26 19.43 -6.29
CA THR A 166 -1.27 18.81 -7.19
C THR A 166 -1.75 17.46 -7.70
N ILE A 167 -1.58 17.24 -9.01
CA ILE A 167 -1.82 15.95 -9.67
C ILE A 167 -0.57 15.59 -10.46
N GLY A 168 0.10 14.54 -10.01
CA GLY A 168 1.37 14.07 -10.56
C GLY A 168 1.24 13.45 -11.95
N LEU A 169 2.39 13.27 -12.59
CA LEU A 169 2.52 12.70 -13.92
C LEU A 169 1.85 11.31 -14.01
N TYR A 170 0.96 11.10 -15.00
CA TYR A 170 0.26 9.84 -15.21
C TYR A 170 -0.61 9.37 -14.04
N ALA A 171 -1.04 10.26 -13.14
CA ALA A 171 -1.78 9.90 -11.93
C ALA A 171 -2.99 8.99 -12.19
N PHE A 172 -3.67 9.17 -13.32
CA PHE A 172 -4.86 8.41 -13.76
C PHE A 172 -4.66 7.76 -15.15
N GLU A 173 -3.42 7.44 -15.53
CA GLU A 173 -3.11 6.76 -16.79
C GLU A 173 -3.84 5.41 -16.88
N ARG A 174 -4.32 5.06 -18.08
CA ARG A 174 -5.00 3.80 -18.42
C ARG A 174 -4.18 2.99 -19.40
#